data_9ee9f550dae0fbfa6151daba61c78546
#
_entry.id   9ee9f550dae0fbfa6151daba61c78546
#
_cell.length_a   1.000
_cell.length_b   1.000
_cell.length_c   1.000
_cell.angle_alpha   90.00
_cell.angle_beta   90.00
_cell.angle_gamma   90.00
#
_symmetry.space_group_name_H-M   'P 1'
#
loop_
_entity.id
_entity.type
_entity.pdbx_description
1 polymer ?
#
loop_
_entity_poly.entity_id
_entity_poly.type
_entity_poly.pdbx_seq_one_letter_code
_entity_poly.pdbx_strand_id
1 'polypeptide(L)'
;MAQSQENIVVGLDIGTTKICCVVAEVAAGEVNVIGIGTHPSVGLRKGVVVNIESTVDSIKKAVEEAELMAGCEISSVYAGIAGGHITGFNSRGIVAIKGTEITPGDVERVIDAARAVAIPMDREVIHVLPQEYIVDDQTGIQNPVGMAGVRLEAKIHIVTGAVTSAHNIVKCANRAGLDVCDIVLESLASGEAVLTDEERQLGTALLDLGGGTTDLAIFAGQNIKHTFVLALGGDNLTNDIAVGLRAPLAEAEKIKKKYGSCISASISSDEVIEVPGMGGRKPRNLSRQILGEILEPRMEEIFTLIKREIYRAEMENNVSSGVVVTGGTALLDGVTEIAEAVLGLPSRLGKPRNIIGLTDVVNNPMYATGVGLVLYGARKTPEKKFRIRDKHIFNSIIQRMKKWFKEVI
;
A
#
# COMPACT_ATOMS: atom_id res chain seq x y z
N MET A 1 7.36 24.37 25.83
CA MET A 1 7.42 25.07 24.54
C MET A 1 6.42 24.38 23.63
N ALA A 2 5.38 25.08 23.17
CA ALA A 2 4.43 24.50 22.23
C ALA A 2 5.19 24.30 20.90
N GLN A 3 5.47 23.05 20.54
CA GLN A 3 5.92 22.70 19.20
C GLN A 3 4.84 23.12 18.22
N SER A 4 5.22 23.83 17.17
CA SER A 4 4.30 24.24 16.13
C SER A 4 3.71 22.99 15.47
N GLN A 5 2.40 22.75 15.62
CA GLN A 5 1.67 21.65 15.00
C GLN A 5 1.72 21.66 13.44
N GLU A 6 2.37 22.66 12.85
CA GLU A 6 2.42 22.89 11.41
C GLU A 6 3.27 21.87 10.63
N ASN A 7 4.15 21.11 11.32
CA ASN A 7 5.09 20.20 10.68
C ASN A 7 4.80 18.70 10.96
N ILE A 8 3.66 18.37 11.58
CA ILE A 8 3.32 16.97 11.90
C ILE A 8 2.52 16.35 10.76
N VAL A 9 2.99 15.21 10.29
CA VAL A 9 2.34 14.35 9.29
C VAL A 9 2.03 13.01 9.92
N VAL A 10 0.80 12.53 9.71
CA VAL A 10 0.33 11.26 10.29
C VAL A 10 -0.18 10.33 9.21
N GLY A 11 0.37 9.12 9.16
CA GLY A 11 -0.09 8.03 8.32
C GLY A 11 -0.96 7.06 9.12
N LEU A 12 -2.14 6.75 8.61
CA LEU A 12 -3.08 5.79 9.19
C LEU A 12 -3.28 4.62 8.22
N ASP A 13 -2.61 3.52 8.48
CA ASP A 13 -2.79 2.25 7.80
C ASP A 13 -3.93 1.47 8.46
N ILE A 14 -5.03 1.27 7.71
CA ILE A 14 -6.23 0.57 8.17
C ILE A 14 -6.23 -0.83 7.55
N GLY A 15 -5.29 -1.67 7.99
CA GLY A 15 -5.10 -3.02 7.45
C GLY A 15 -6.11 -4.04 7.99
N THR A 16 -6.21 -5.20 7.31
CA THR A 16 -7.14 -6.28 7.70
C THR A 16 -6.83 -6.88 9.05
N THR A 17 -5.55 -7.02 9.43
CA THR A 17 -5.11 -7.70 10.65
C THR A 17 -4.64 -6.72 11.73
N LYS A 18 -4.14 -5.56 11.31
CA LYS A 18 -3.55 -4.55 12.18
C LYS A 18 -3.95 -3.16 11.67
N ILE A 19 -4.28 -2.26 12.57
CA ILE A 19 -4.29 -0.82 12.34
C ILE A 19 -2.98 -0.25 12.85
N CYS A 20 -2.34 0.62 12.07
CA CYS A 20 -1.09 1.26 12.42
C CYS A 20 -1.19 2.77 12.17
N CYS A 21 -0.86 3.55 13.20
CA CYS A 21 -0.77 5.00 13.14
C CYS A 21 0.70 5.40 13.32
N VAL A 22 1.29 6.06 12.33
CA VAL A 22 2.67 6.55 12.36
C VAL A 22 2.66 8.07 12.37
N VAL A 23 3.36 8.66 13.33
CA VAL A 23 3.48 10.12 13.50
C VAL A 23 4.90 10.55 13.21
N ALA A 24 5.07 11.53 12.34
CA ALA A 24 6.37 12.11 12.08
C ALA A 24 6.34 13.64 12.06
N GLU A 25 7.46 14.21 12.44
CA GLU A 25 7.78 15.62 12.25
C GLU A 25 8.59 15.80 10.96
N VAL A 26 8.18 16.73 10.11
CA VAL A 26 8.86 17.03 8.84
C VAL A 26 9.61 18.35 9.01
N ALA A 27 10.94 18.31 8.93
CA ALA A 27 11.79 19.48 9.07
C ALA A 27 12.92 19.45 8.03
N ALA A 28 13.11 20.53 7.30
CA ALA A 28 14.18 20.69 6.30
C ALA A 28 14.25 19.55 5.25
N GLY A 29 13.12 18.91 4.93
CA GLY A 29 13.03 17.78 3.99
C GLY A 29 13.32 16.41 4.60
N GLU A 30 13.66 16.34 5.89
CA GLU A 30 13.81 15.10 6.65
C GLU A 30 12.52 14.72 7.35
N VAL A 31 12.23 13.42 7.39
CA VAL A 31 11.05 12.84 8.06
C VAL A 31 11.49 12.11 9.31
N ASN A 32 11.19 12.72 10.46
CA ASN A 32 11.53 12.21 11.79
C ASN A 32 10.32 11.51 12.41
N VAL A 33 10.34 10.18 12.50
CA VAL A 33 9.27 9.41 13.14
C VAL A 33 9.38 9.58 14.66
N ILE A 34 8.35 10.19 15.26
CA ILE A 34 8.29 10.51 16.70
C ILE A 34 7.30 9.66 17.47
N GLY A 35 6.40 8.96 16.80
CA GLY A 35 5.42 8.08 17.43
C GLY A 35 4.87 7.02 16.50
N ILE A 36 4.51 5.89 17.08
CA ILE A 36 3.79 4.81 16.41
C ILE A 36 2.82 4.19 17.39
N GLY A 37 1.62 3.88 16.91
CA GLY A 37 0.66 3.10 17.65
C GLY A 37 0.08 2.00 16.79
N THR A 38 -0.14 0.83 17.39
CA THR A 38 -0.67 -0.34 16.68
C THR A 38 -1.76 -1.02 17.48
N HIS A 39 -2.81 -1.46 16.81
CA HIS A 39 -3.86 -2.23 17.44
C HIS A 39 -4.35 -3.35 16.51
N PRO A 40 -4.71 -4.54 17.05
CA PRO A 40 -5.39 -5.56 16.25
C PRO A 40 -6.61 -4.98 15.53
N SER A 41 -6.72 -5.22 14.24
CA SER A 41 -7.84 -4.74 13.43
C SER A 41 -9.05 -5.65 13.64
N VAL A 42 -10.16 -5.06 14.03
CA VAL A 42 -11.46 -5.73 14.13
C VAL A 42 -12.46 -4.97 13.27
N GLY A 43 -13.22 -5.70 12.44
CA GLY A 43 -14.23 -5.07 11.58
C GLY A 43 -13.78 -4.86 10.13
N LEU A 44 -12.59 -5.36 9.74
CA LEU A 44 -12.15 -5.43 8.34
C LEU A 44 -12.08 -6.89 7.86
N ARG A 45 -12.31 -7.07 6.56
CA ARG A 45 -12.11 -8.33 5.87
C ARG A 45 -11.60 -8.07 4.45
N LYS A 46 -10.44 -8.62 4.11
CA LYS A 46 -9.81 -8.47 2.78
C LYS A 46 -9.71 -7.00 2.33
N GLY A 47 -9.27 -6.11 3.23
CA GLY A 47 -9.13 -4.68 2.97
C GLY A 47 -10.44 -3.88 2.97
N VAL A 48 -11.60 -4.48 3.27
CA VAL A 48 -12.91 -3.80 3.26
C VAL A 48 -13.50 -3.74 4.66
N VAL A 49 -14.02 -2.57 5.04
CA VAL A 49 -14.74 -2.37 6.32
C VAL A 49 -16.07 -3.12 6.28
N VAL A 50 -16.24 -4.09 7.18
CA VAL A 50 -17.47 -4.88 7.35
C VAL A 50 -18.20 -4.54 8.64
N ASN A 51 -17.53 -3.89 9.60
CA ASN A 51 -18.13 -3.38 10.83
C ASN A 51 -17.49 -2.03 11.22
N ILE A 52 -18.28 -0.95 11.09
CA ILE A 52 -17.79 0.41 11.33
C ILE A 52 -17.41 0.63 12.80
N GLU A 53 -18.26 0.21 13.76
CA GLU A 53 -18.01 0.45 15.19
C GLU A 53 -16.70 -0.20 15.66
N SER A 54 -16.52 -1.47 15.33
CA SER A 54 -15.30 -2.20 15.67
C SER A 54 -14.06 -1.61 15.03
N THR A 55 -14.18 -1.13 13.79
CA THR A 55 -13.08 -0.45 13.09
C THR A 55 -12.73 0.88 13.76
N VAL A 56 -13.75 1.69 14.12
CA VAL A 56 -13.56 2.95 14.86
C VAL A 56 -12.83 2.73 16.17
N ASP A 57 -13.24 1.72 16.95
CA ASP A 57 -12.60 1.39 18.24
C ASP A 57 -11.13 0.96 18.04
N SER A 58 -10.84 0.17 17.01
CA SER A 58 -9.47 -0.23 16.69
C SER A 58 -8.61 0.97 16.24
N ILE A 59 -9.18 1.90 15.45
CA ILE A 59 -8.50 3.15 15.04
C ILE A 59 -8.17 4.00 16.27
N LYS A 60 -9.14 4.25 17.15
CA LYS A 60 -8.94 5.07 18.35
C LYS A 60 -7.79 4.56 19.19
N LYS A 61 -7.74 3.25 19.46
CA LYS A 61 -6.67 2.65 20.26
C LYS A 61 -5.30 2.76 19.63
N ALA A 62 -5.18 2.59 18.30
CA ALA A 62 -3.93 2.79 17.61
C ALA A 62 -3.48 4.26 17.63
N VAL A 63 -4.42 5.19 17.49
CA VAL A 63 -4.17 6.64 17.57
C VAL A 63 -3.75 7.06 18.96
N GLU A 64 -4.48 6.64 20.01
CA GLU A 64 -4.15 6.91 21.42
C GLU A 64 -2.72 6.46 21.78
N GLU A 65 -2.32 5.26 21.31
CA GLU A 65 -0.95 4.76 21.52
C GLU A 65 0.09 5.64 20.80
N ALA A 66 -0.20 6.05 19.55
CA ALA A 66 0.68 6.93 18.78
C ALA A 66 0.81 8.33 19.41
N GLU A 67 -0.31 8.92 19.90
CA GLU A 67 -0.33 10.20 20.60
C GLU A 67 0.48 10.16 21.90
N LEU A 68 0.34 9.10 22.69
CA LEU A 68 1.11 8.89 23.91
C LEU A 68 2.62 8.85 23.63
N MET A 69 3.02 8.16 22.56
CA MET A 69 4.43 8.05 22.18
C MET A 69 4.97 9.36 21.59
N ALA A 70 4.20 10.01 20.73
CA ALA A 70 4.61 11.26 20.07
C ALA A 70 4.53 12.50 20.98
N GLY A 71 3.73 12.44 22.05
CA GLY A 71 3.47 13.58 22.94
C GLY A 71 2.67 14.71 22.29
N CYS A 72 1.85 14.41 21.29
CA CYS A 72 1.01 15.38 20.59
C CYS A 72 -0.39 14.82 20.32
N GLU A 73 -1.38 15.68 20.11
CA GLU A 73 -2.73 15.34 19.71
C GLU A 73 -2.81 15.21 18.17
N ILE A 74 -3.44 14.14 17.67
CA ILE A 74 -3.61 13.86 16.25
C ILE A 74 -4.99 14.33 15.80
N SER A 75 -5.04 15.28 14.87
CA SER A 75 -6.29 15.81 14.33
C SER A 75 -6.54 15.43 12.87
N SER A 76 -5.50 15.04 12.13
CA SER A 76 -5.62 14.74 10.70
C SER A 76 -4.63 13.67 10.25
N VAL A 77 -5.03 12.88 9.24
CA VAL A 77 -4.26 11.72 8.78
C VAL A 77 -4.30 11.57 7.26
N TYR A 78 -3.27 10.94 6.71
CA TYR A 78 -3.28 10.31 5.39
C TYR A 78 -3.69 8.85 5.59
N ALA A 79 -4.80 8.42 4.98
CA ALA A 79 -5.36 7.10 5.19
C ALA A 79 -5.04 6.15 4.04
N GLY A 80 -4.60 4.93 4.35
CA GLY A 80 -4.39 3.88 3.37
C GLY A 80 -5.71 3.30 2.83
N ILE A 81 -5.70 2.86 1.57
CA ILE A 81 -6.78 2.08 0.97
C ILE A 81 -6.21 0.90 0.19
N ALA A 82 -6.73 -0.29 0.45
CA ALA A 82 -6.50 -1.52 -0.30
C ALA A 82 -7.80 -2.32 -0.44
N GLY A 83 -7.72 -3.48 -1.02
CA GLY A 83 -8.84 -4.42 -1.14
C GLY A 83 -9.20 -4.77 -2.56
N GLY A 84 -9.88 -5.89 -2.74
CA GLY A 84 -10.24 -6.44 -4.07
C GLY A 84 -11.17 -5.58 -4.93
N HIS A 85 -11.68 -4.47 -4.39
CA HIS A 85 -12.43 -3.47 -5.14
C HIS A 85 -11.54 -2.45 -5.86
N ILE A 86 -10.24 -2.41 -5.59
CA ILE A 86 -9.29 -1.54 -6.29
C ILE A 86 -9.02 -2.11 -7.68
N THR A 87 -9.03 -1.23 -8.68
CA THR A 87 -8.72 -1.60 -10.06
C THR A 87 -7.90 -0.50 -10.70
N GLY A 88 -6.77 -0.87 -11.29
CA GLY A 88 -5.91 0.00 -12.07
C GLY A 88 -6.05 -0.26 -13.57
N PHE A 89 -6.00 0.78 -14.37
CA PHE A 89 -5.93 0.68 -15.84
C PHE A 89 -5.20 1.88 -16.43
N ASN A 90 -4.62 1.68 -17.61
CA ASN A 90 -3.90 2.74 -18.31
C ASN A 90 -4.82 3.46 -19.29
N SER A 91 -4.62 4.77 -19.40
CA SER A 91 -5.33 5.62 -20.37
C SER A 91 -4.35 6.57 -21.06
N ARG A 92 -4.76 7.10 -22.20
CA ARG A 92 -3.98 8.02 -23.03
C ARG A 92 -4.83 9.23 -23.39
N GLY A 93 -4.25 10.41 -23.22
CA GLY A 93 -4.82 11.67 -23.69
C GLY A 93 -3.96 12.29 -24.76
N ILE A 94 -4.56 13.07 -25.64
CA ILE A 94 -3.87 13.76 -26.73
C ILE A 94 -4.48 15.16 -26.86
N VAL A 95 -3.62 16.19 -26.91
CA VAL A 95 -4.04 17.57 -27.16
C VAL A 95 -3.11 18.26 -28.16
N ALA A 96 -3.67 19.18 -28.95
CA ALA A 96 -2.87 20.07 -29.77
C ALA A 96 -2.34 21.24 -28.94
N ILE A 97 -1.08 21.63 -29.17
CA ILE A 97 -0.43 22.79 -28.57
C ILE A 97 -0.75 24.01 -29.42
N LYS A 98 -1.24 25.07 -28.78
CA LYS A 98 -1.61 26.30 -29.47
C LYS A 98 -0.49 27.33 -29.55
N GLY A 99 0.50 27.22 -28.64
CA GLY A 99 1.68 28.08 -28.58
C GLY A 99 2.90 27.51 -29.33
N THR A 100 4.07 28.11 -29.10
CA THR A 100 5.36 27.62 -29.57
C THR A 100 5.98 26.61 -28.59
N GLU A 101 5.61 26.67 -27.31
CA GLU A 101 6.13 25.84 -26.24
C GLU A 101 4.96 25.29 -25.41
N ILE A 102 5.18 24.13 -24.81
CA ILE A 102 4.24 23.47 -23.91
C ILE A 102 4.18 24.21 -22.58
N THR A 103 2.99 24.57 -22.17
CA THR A 103 2.73 25.25 -20.89
C THR A 103 2.20 24.26 -19.83
N PRO A 104 2.25 24.61 -18.52
CA PRO A 104 1.56 23.82 -17.49
C PRO A 104 0.08 23.60 -17.78
N GLY A 105 -0.62 24.58 -18.38
CA GLY A 105 -2.03 24.44 -18.78
C GLY A 105 -2.24 23.41 -19.90
N ASP A 106 -1.26 23.18 -20.76
CA ASP A 106 -1.33 22.12 -21.76
C ASP A 106 -1.18 20.74 -21.12
N VAL A 107 -0.33 20.62 -20.11
CA VAL A 107 -0.18 19.41 -19.30
C VAL A 107 -1.49 19.09 -18.54
N GLU A 108 -2.11 20.09 -17.92
CA GLU A 108 -3.43 19.89 -17.29
C GLU A 108 -4.46 19.40 -18.31
N ARG A 109 -4.54 20.02 -19.49
CA ARG A 109 -5.48 19.64 -20.56
C ARG A 109 -5.27 18.21 -21.07
N VAL A 110 -4.02 17.78 -21.27
CA VAL A 110 -3.75 16.42 -21.77
C VAL A 110 -4.08 15.36 -20.73
N ILE A 111 -3.87 15.66 -19.44
CA ILE A 111 -4.27 14.76 -18.36
C ILE A 111 -5.80 14.71 -18.22
N ASP A 112 -6.49 15.85 -18.31
CA ASP A 112 -7.96 15.85 -18.31
C ASP A 112 -8.52 15.07 -19.52
N ALA A 113 -7.87 15.17 -20.69
CA ALA A 113 -8.22 14.36 -21.85
C ALA A 113 -7.99 12.85 -21.60
N ALA A 114 -6.88 12.49 -20.98
CA ALA A 114 -6.59 11.10 -20.62
C ALA A 114 -7.57 10.53 -19.57
N ARG A 115 -8.11 11.39 -18.69
CA ARG A 115 -9.09 11.03 -17.66
C ARG A 115 -10.54 10.93 -18.17
N ALA A 116 -10.82 11.42 -19.36
CA ALA A 116 -12.16 11.43 -19.95
C ALA A 116 -12.60 10.02 -20.38
N VAL A 117 -12.49 9.05 -19.48
CA VAL A 117 -12.91 7.66 -19.66
C VAL A 117 -14.17 7.38 -18.86
N ALA A 118 -15.03 6.51 -19.36
CA ALA A 118 -16.24 6.13 -18.65
C ALA A 118 -15.87 5.29 -17.41
N ILE A 119 -16.23 5.79 -16.23
CA ILE A 119 -16.06 5.10 -14.96
C ILE A 119 -17.44 4.71 -14.44
N PRO A 120 -17.67 3.45 -14.02
CA PRO A 120 -18.95 3.04 -13.43
C PRO A 120 -19.36 3.93 -12.24
N MET A 121 -20.65 4.14 -12.05
CA MET A 121 -21.18 5.06 -11.01
C MET A 121 -20.89 4.60 -9.56
N ASP A 122 -20.63 3.32 -9.37
CA ASP A 122 -20.27 2.71 -8.08
C ASP A 122 -18.74 2.79 -7.79
N ARG A 123 -17.97 3.40 -8.69
CA ARG A 123 -16.52 3.57 -8.56
C ARG A 123 -16.12 5.03 -8.57
N GLU A 124 -15.04 5.35 -7.88
CA GLU A 124 -14.40 6.67 -7.92
C GLU A 124 -12.91 6.55 -8.20
N VAL A 125 -12.33 7.62 -8.75
CA VAL A 125 -10.89 7.73 -8.99
C VAL A 125 -10.19 8.03 -7.68
N ILE A 126 -9.30 7.14 -7.28
CA ILE A 126 -8.43 7.31 -6.11
C ILE A 126 -7.15 8.05 -6.53
N HIS A 127 -6.49 7.58 -7.61
CA HIS A 127 -5.29 8.21 -8.15
C HIS A 127 -5.32 8.33 -9.67
N VAL A 128 -4.66 9.37 -10.16
CA VAL A 128 -4.25 9.52 -11.57
C VAL A 128 -2.75 9.75 -11.57
N LEU A 129 -2.01 8.80 -12.09
CA LEU A 129 -0.55 8.75 -12.01
C LEU A 129 0.03 8.87 -13.42
N PRO A 130 0.64 10.01 -13.79
CA PRO A 130 1.33 10.14 -15.06
C PRO A 130 2.45 9.11 -15.18
N GLN A 131 2.57 8.49 -16.35
CA GLN A 131 3.60 7.49 -16.64
C GLN A 131 4.69 8.05 -17.54
N GLU A 132 4.30 8.77 -18.59
CA GLU A 132 5.19 9.47 -19.52
C GLU A 132 4.41 10.47 -20.35
N TYR A 133 5.12 11.45 -20.89
CA TYR A 133 4.62 12.34 -21.92
C TYR A 133 5.29 12.05 -23.26
N ILE A 134 4.58 12.36 -24.35
CA ILE A 134 5.07 12.23 -25.71
C ILE A 134 4.83 13.57 -26.39
N VAL A 135 5.91 14.21 -26.88
CA VAL A 135 5.85 15.46 -27.62
C VAL A 135 6.12 15.13 -29.07
N ASP A 136 5.13 15.35 -29.94
CA ASP A 136 5.11 14.90 -31.32
C ASP A 136 5.36 13.39 -31.42
N ASP A 137 6.58 12.96 -31.76
CA ASP A 137 6.96 11.54 -31.83
C ASP A 137 8.05 11.16 -30.78
N GLN A 138 8.45 12.10 -29.92
CA GLN A 138 9.45 11.86 -28.88
C GLN A 138 8.80 11.30 -27.63
N THR A 139 9.14 10.07 -27.28
CA THR A 139 8.65 9.33 -26.11
C THR A 139 9.55 9.48 -24.87
N GLY A 140 9.09 9.02 -23.70
CA GLY A 140 9.90 8.93 -22.48
C GLY A 140 10.12 10.26 -21.75
N ILE A 141 9.37 11.30 -22.12
CA ILE A 141 9.47 12.62 -21.51
C ILE A 141 8.80 12.60 -20.13
N GLN A 142 9.53 13.03 -19.08
CA GLN A 142 9.01 13.12 -17.72
C GLN A 142 8.38 14.50 -17.44
N ASN A 143 8.98 15.56 -17.93
CA ASN A 143 8.46 16.92 -17.83
C ASN A 143 8.49 17.60 -19.21
N PRO A 144 7.34 17.82 -19.86
CA PRO A 144 7.26 18.42 -21.18
C PRO A 144 7.23 19.95 -21.17
N VAL A 145 7.08 20.61 -19.99
CA VAL A 145 6.92 22.07 -19.88
C VAL A 145 8.16 22.80 -20.46
N GLY A 146 7.94 23.79 -21.32
CA GLY A 146 8.98 24.54 -22.00
C GLY A 146 9.53 23.87 -23.27
N MET A 147 9.11 22.64 -23.59
CA MET A 147 9.48 22.00 -24.86
C MET A 147 8.65 22.57 -26.02
N ALA A 148 9.29 22.74 -27.18
CA ALA A 148 8.59 23.07 -28.40
C ALA A 148 7.90 21.83 -29.00
N GLY A 149 6.69 21.97 -29.50
CA GLY A 149 5.93 20.88 -30.11
C GLY A 149 4.52 21.33 -30.52
N VAL A 150 3.89 20.54 -31.40
CA VAL A 150 2.52 20.81 -31.90
C VAL A 150 1.49 19.85 -31.28
N ARG A 151 1.93 18.70 -30.76
CA ARG A 151 1.09 17.66 -30.17
C ARG A 151 1.70 17.18 -28.85
N LEU A 152 0.89 17.21 -27.80
CA LEU A 152 1.24 16.63 -26.51
C LEU A 152 0.34 15.45 -26.23
N GLU A 153 0.93 14.32 -25.85
CA GLU A 153 0.23 13.15 -25.37
C GLU A 153 0.68 12.82 -23.95
N ALA A 154 -0.23 12.29 -23.14
CA ALA A 154 0.08 11.75 -21.82
C ALA A 154 -0.42 10.31 -21.70
N LYS A 155 0.44 9.41 -21.25
CA LYS A 155 0.03 8.10 -20.73
C LYS A 155 -0.09 8.20 -19.23
N ILE A 156 -1.22 7.75 -18.69
CA ILE A 156 -1.52 7.80 -17.28
C ILE A 156 -1.99 6.44 -16.77
N HIS A 157 -1.71 6.14 -15.51
CA HIS A 157 -2.33 5.04 -14.78
C HIS A 157 -3.45 5.59 -13.90
N ILE A 158 -4.66 5.09 -14.07
CA ILE A 158 -5.83 5.48 -13.27
C ILE A 158 -6.13 4.35 -12.30
N VAL A 159 -6.17 4.68 -11.01
CA VAL A 159 -6.60 3.76 -9.95
C VAL A 159 -7.99 4.17 -9.49
N THR A 160 -8.92 3.22 -9.52
CA THR A 160 -10.29 3.40 -9.05
C THR A 160 -10.61 2.44 -7.90
N GLY A 161 -11.49 2.87 -7.01
CA GLY A 161 -12.01 2.06 -5.92
C GLY A 161 -13.54 2.13 -5.84
N ALA A 162 -14.16 1.23 -5.08
CA ALA A 162 -15.59 1.34 -4.79
C ALA A 162 -15.86 2.57 -3.92
N VAL A 163 -16.81 3.41 -4.34
CA VAL A 163 -17.24 4.63 -3.61
C VAL A 163 -17.57 4.30 -2.14
N THR A 164 -18.31 3.21 -1.92
CA THR A 164 -18.71 2.79 -0.58
C THR A 164 -17.55 2.42 0.32
N SER A 165 -16.50 1.80 -0.24
CA SER A 165 -15.30 1.41 0.53
C SER A 165 -14.50 2.63 0.96
N ALA A 166 -14.23 3.56 0.05
CA ALA A 166 -13.53 4.81 0.38
C ALA A 166 -14.33 5.65 1.40
N HIS A 167 -15.64 5.78 1.21
CA HIS A 167 -16.52 6.46 2.17
C HIS A 167 -16.48 5.79 3.56
N ASN A 168 -16.48 4.47 3.65
CA ASN A 168 -16.45 3.79 4.94
C ASN A 168 -15.11 4.01 5.67
N ILE A 169 -13.97 4.04 4.96
CA ILE A 169 -12.67 4.38 5.54
C ILE A 169 -12.71 5.80 6.13
N VAL A 170 -13.12 6.80 5.33
CA VAL A 170 -13.23 8.20 5.78
C VAL A 170 -14.21 8.32 6.94
N LYS A 171 -15.36 7.63 6.88
CA LYS A 171 -16.35 7.63 7.97
C LYS A 171 -15.78 7.04 9.27
N CYS A 172 -15.01 5.96 9.19
CA CYS A 172 -14.37 5.38 10.38
C CYS A 172 -13.34 6.34 10.98
N ALA A 173 -12.48 6.96 10.17
CA ALA A 173 -11.51 7.94 10.63
C ALA A 173 -12.20 9.16 11.26
N ASN A 174 -13.21 9.73 10.61
CA ASN A 174 -13.95 10.90 11.15
C ASN A 174 -14.68 10.57 12.47
N ARG A 175 -15.26 9.37 12.60
CA ARG A 175 -15.90 8.94 13.84
C ARG A 175 -14.89 8.62 14.95
N ALA A 176 -13.63 8.35 14.58
CA ALA A 176 -12.52 8.27 15.54
C ALA A 176 -11.99 9.66 15.96
N GLY A 177 -12.50 10.75 15.37
CA GLY A 177 -12.10 12.14 15.67
C GLY A 177 -11.07 12.73 14.70
N LEU A 178 -10.73 12.01 13.61
CA LEU A 178 -9.67 12.37 12.70
C LEU A 178 -10.22 12.95 11.39
N ASP A 179 -9.63 14.03 10.91
CA ASP A 179 -9.85 14.54 9.55
C ASP A 179 -8.92 13.77 8.57
N VAL A 180 -9.46 13.29 7.45
CA VAL A 180 -8.67 12.62 6.42
C VAL A 180 -8.15 13.64 5.42
N CYS A 181 -6.83 13.80 5.34
CA CYS A 181 -6.18 14.71 4.39
C CYS A 181 -6.23 14.17 2.96
N ASP A 182 -5.97 12.87 2.81
CA ASP A 182 -6.03 12.17 1.52
C ASP A 182 -6.23 10.67 1.74
N ILE A 183 -6.75 9.98 0.71
CA ILE A 183 -6.80 8.51 0.65
C ILE A 183 -5.72 8.06 -0.32
N VAL A 184 -4.83 7.19 0.14
CA VAL A 184 -3.66 6.77 -0.61
C VAL A 184 -3.68 5.27 -0.83
N LEU A 185 -3.45 4.83 -2.06
CA LEU A 185 -3.29 3.41 -2.38
C LEU A 185 -2.12 2.82 -1.57
N GLU A 186 -2.36 1.71 -0.85
CA GLU A 186 -1.36 1.13 0.05
C GLU A 186 -0.08 0.71 -0.66
N SER A 187 -0.17 0.13 -1.87
CA SER A 187 1.02 -0.23 -2.64
C SER A 187 1.82 0.99 -3.16
N LEU A 188 1.17 2.13 -3.38
CA LEU A 188 1.87 3.39 -3.65
C LEU A 188 2.63 3.86 -2.41
N ALA A 189 1.97 3.86 -1.25
CA ALA A 189 2.58 4.23 0.02
C ALA A 189 3.75 3.30 0.38
N SER A 190 3.53 1.98 0.37
CA SER A 190 4.60 1.00 0.65
C SER A 190 5.80 1.17 -0.28
N GLY A 191 5.55 1.48 -1.57
CA GLY A 191 6.60 1.80 -2.53
C GLY A 191 7.44 3.00 -2.11
N GLU A 192 6.82 4.07 -1.60
CA GLU A 192 7.55 5.24 -1.09
C GLU A 192 8.49 4.89 0.06
N ALA A 193 8.10 3.95 0.90
CA ALA A 193 8.88 3.55 2.05
C ALA A 193 10.04 2.59 1.74
N VAL A 194 9.90 1.67 0.76
CA VAL A 194 10.81 0.52 0.67
C VAL A 194 11.66 0.47 -0.60
N LEU A 195 11.25 1.17 -1.67
CA LEU A 195 11.97 1.13 -2.94
C LEU A 195 13.11 2.16 -2.99
N THR A 196 14.19 1.80 -3.66
CA THR A 196 15.25 2.75 -4.04
C THR A 196 14.89 3.46 -5.35
N ASP A 197 15.55 4.58 -5.60
CA ASP A 197 15.38 5.32 -6.86
C ASP A 197 15.88 4.49 -8.05
N GLU A 198 16.93 3.70 -7.87
CA GLU A 198 17.48 2.81 -8.90
C GLU A 198 16.47 1.71 -9.25
N GLU A 199 15.83 1.08 -8.26
CA GLU A 199 14.80 0.06 -8.49
C GLU A 199 13.60 0.63 -9.23
N ARG A 200 13.15 1.84 -8.86
CA ARG A 200 12.06 2.53 -9.56
C ARG A 200 12.44 2.89 -11.00
N GLN A 201 13.68 3.30 -11.22
CA GLN A 201 14.18 3.67 -12.54
C GLN A 201 14.33 2.47 -13.46
N LEU A 202 15.00 1.41 -12.99
CA LEU A 202 15.27 0.20 -13.76
C LEU A 202 14.05 -0.69 -13.94
N GLY A 203 13.11 -0.58 -13.03
CA GLY A 203 11.88 -1.37 -13.03
C GLY A 203 11.87 -2.49 -12.00
N THR A 204 10.85 -2.50 -11.15
CA THR A 204 10.67 -3.47 -10.08
C THR A 204 9.21 -3.77 -9.81
N ALA A 205 8.91 -4.99 -9.38
CA ALA A 205 7.62 -5.33 -8.81
C ALA A 205 7.67 -5.21 -7.28
N LEU A 206 6.83 -4.38 -6.71
CA LEU A 206 6.58 -4.33 -5.27
C LEU A 206 5.42 -5.24 -4.94
N LEU A 207 5.60 -6.12 -3.94
CA LEU A 207 4.56 -6.97 -3.37
C LEU A 207 4.40 -6.65 -1.89
N ASP A 208 3.26 -6.08 -1.53
CA ASP A 208 2.87 -5.89 -0.12
C ASP A 208 2.00 -7.08 0.30
N LEU A 209 2.58 -8.00 1.06
CA LEU A 209 1.93 -9.19 1.58
C LEU A 209 1.25 -8.87 2.92
N GLY A 210 0.02 -8.39 2.84
CA GLY A 210 -0.80 -8.09 4.00
C GLY A 210 -1.44 -9.32 4.64
N GLY A 211 -2.35 -9.08 5.61
CA GLY A 211 -3.14 -10.15 6.21
C GLY A 211 -4.27 -10.64 5.29
N GLY A 212 -5.02 -9.72 4.70
CA GLY A 212 -6.19 -10.03 3.87
C GLY A 212 -5.97 -9.92 2.37
N THR A 213 -4.93 -9.22 1.94
CA THR A 213 -4.60 -8.93 0.54
C THR A 213 -3.12 -9.08 0.28
N THR A 214 -2.78 -9.26 -1.00
CA THR A 214 -1.45 -9.08 -1.56
C THR A 214 -1.56 -8.01 -2.65
N ASP A 215 -0.87 -6.90 -2.47
CA ASP A 215 -0.95 -5.74 -3.33
C ASP A 215 0.30 -5.66 -4.21
N LEU A 216 0.10 -5.71 -5.53
CA LEU A 216 1.16 -5.58 -6.53
C LEU A 216 1.17 -4.15 -7.07
N ALA A 217 2.36 -3.53 -7.14
CA ALA A 217 2.62 -2.35 -7.93
C ALA A 217 3.91 -2.52 -8.74
N ILE A 218 3.86 -2.26 -10.04
CA ILE A 218 5.03 -2.32 -10.92
C ILE A 218 5.48 -0.89 -11.21
N PHE A 219 6.73 -0.62 -10.87
CA PHE A 219 7.40 0.66 -11.10
C PHE A 219 8.42 0.51 -12.23
N ALA A 220 8.51 1.48 -13.14
CA ALA A 220 9.58 1.61 -14.11
C ALA A 220 9.67 3.06 -14.60
N GLY A 221 10.89 3.57 -14.83
CA GLY A 221 11.13 4.96 -15.21
C GLY A 221 10.59 5.94 -14.17
N GLN A 222 10.74 5.63 -12.87
CA GLN A 222 10.26 6.38 -11.69
C GLN A 222 8.73 6.35 -11.47
N ASN A 223 7.94 5.79 -12.39
CA ASN A 223 6.49 5.87 -12.35
C ASN A 223 5.84 4.49 -12.19
N ILE A 224 4.61 4.46 -11.66
CA ILE A 224 3.80 3.24 -11.61
C ILE A 224 3.29 2.93 -13.03
N LYS A 225 3.54 1.70 -13.47
CA LYS A 225 3.09 1.17 -14.77
C LYS A 225 1.85 0.32 -14.64
N HIS A 226 1.71 -0.41 -13.51
CA HIS A 226 0.58 -1.31 -13.25
C HIS A 226 0.35 -1.46 -11.75
N THR A 227 -0.93 -1.66 -11.37
CA THR A 227 -1.34 -2.00 -10.00
C THR A 227 -2.38 -3.10 -10.02
N PHE A 228 -2.29 -4.02 -9.07
CA PHE A 228 -3.25 -5.11 -8.92
C PHE A 228 -3.37 -5.51 -7.44
N VAL A 229 -4.57 -5.94 -7.05
CA VAL A 229 -4.84 -6.42 -5.69
C VAL A 229 -5.37 -7.85 -5.75
N LEU A 230 -4.65 -8.75 -5.12
CA LEU A 230 -5.06 -10.13 -4.92
C LEU A 230 -5.71 -10.27 -3.54
N ALA A 231 -6.95 -10.75 -3.47
CA ALA A 231 -7.68 -10.93 -2.20
C ALA A 231 -7.28 -12.22 -1.45
N LEU A 232 -5.97 -12.49 -1.40
CA LEU A 232 -5.29 -13.55 -0.63
C LEU A 232 -4.15 -12.91 0.16
N GLY A 233 -3.88 -13.41 1.36
CA GLY A 233 -2.82 -12.93 2.23
C GLY A 233 -2.63 -13.84 3.45
N GLY A 234 -2.02 -13.31 4.50
CA GLY A 234 -1.65 -14.04 5.71
C GLY A 234 -2.80 -14.75 6.44
N ASP A 235 -4.04 -14.24 6.33
CA ASP A 235 -5.22 -14.88 6.92
C ASP A 235 -5.55 -16.21 6.25
N ASN A 236 -5.25 -16.35 4.95
CA ASN A 236 -5.41 -17.61 4.23
C ASN A 236 -4.46 -18.66 4.77
N LEU A 237 -3.18 -18.29 5.00
CA LEU A 237 -2.20 -19.15 5.65
C LEU A 237 -2.63 -19.57 7.05
N THR A 238 -3.17 -18.65 7.85
CA THR A 238 -3.70 -18.95 9.19
C THR A 238 -4.87 -19.94 9.13
N ASN A 239 -5.78 -19.75 8.18
CA ASN A 239 -6.90 -20.65 7.98
C ASN A 239 -6.44 -22.07 7.55
N ASP A 240 -5.46 -22.16 6.65
CA ASP A 240 -4.89 -23.42 6.21
C ASP A 240 -4.24 -24.18 7.38
N ILE A 241 -3.50 -23.47 8.26
CA ILE A 241 -2.94 -24.02 9.50
C ILE A 241 -4.07 -24.50 10.44
N ALA A 242 -5.10 -23.67 10.65
CA ALA A 242 -6.20 -24.00 11.55
C ALA A 242 -6.92 -25.29 11.09
N VAL A 243 -7.13 -25.45 9.79
CA VAL A 243 -7.74 -26.64 9.18
C VAL A 243 -6.79 -27.83 9.21
N GLY A 244 -5.56 -27.68 8.73
CA GLY A 244 -4.56 -28.76 8.61
C GLY A 244 -4.14 -29.31 9.97
N LEU A 245 -3.91 -28.41 10.93
CA LEU A 245 -3.54 -28.78 12.29
C LEU A 245 -4.76 -28.98 13.22
N ARG A 246 -6.00 -28.74 12.77
CA ARG A 246 -7.21 -28.77 13.60
C ARG A 246 -7.03 -27.98 14.91
N ALA A 247 -6.51 -26.76 14.79
CA ALA A 247 -6.24 -25.85 15.89
C ALA A 247 -7.22 -24.66 15.88
N PRO A 248 -7.49 -24.01 17.03
CA PRO A 248 -8.24 -22.77 17.05
C PRO A 248 -7.54 -21.68 16.20
N LEU A 249 -8.31 -20.84 15.50
CA LEU A 249 -7.77 -19.84 14.58
C LEU A 249 -6.75 -18.89 15.24
N ALA A 250 -7.04 -18.44 16.47
CA ALA A 250 -6.13 -17.58 17.22
C ALA A 250 -4.79 -18.27 17.54
N GLU A 251 -4.82 -19.58 17.82
CA GLU A 251 -3.61 -20.36 18.09
C GLU A 251 -2.86 -20.67 16.78
N ALA A 252 -3.57 -20.92 15.67
CA ALA A 252 -2.97 -21.06 14.34
C ALA A 252 -2.20 -19.80 13.92
N GLU A 253 -2.72 -18.60 14.21
CA GLU A 253 -2.02 -17.34 13.98
C GLU A 253 -0.74 -17.20 14.82
N LYS A 254 -0.78 -17.60 16.09
CA LYS A 254 0.42 -17.62 16.94
C LYS A 254 1.46 -18.63 16.45
N ILE A 255 1.01 -19.82 16.03
CA ILE A 255 1.88 -20.86 15.48
C ILE A 255 2.52 -20.37 14.17
N LYS A 256 1.75 -19.76 13.29
CA LYS A 256 2.25 -19.15 12.04
C LYS A 256 3.36 -18.15 12.34
N LYS A 257 3.11 -17.18 13.23
CA LYS A 257 4.09 -16.12 13.57
C LYS A 257 5.36 -16.64 14.22
N LYS A 258 5.24 -17.68 15.05
CA LYS A 258 6.36 -18.17 15.84
C LYS A 258 7.21 -19.23 15.13
N TYR A 259 6.57 -20.07 14.34
CA TYR A 259 7.19 -21.28 13.77
C TYR A 259 7.05 -21.42 12.25
N GLY A 260 6.31 -20.49 11.61
CA GLY A 260 6.03 -20.56 10.18
C GLY A 260 7.30 -20.45 9.33
N SER A 261 7.42 -21.34 8.35
CA SER A 261 8.40 -21.29 7.27
C SER A 261 7.73 -21.69 5.97
N CYS A 262 8.06 -20.98 4.90
CA CYS A 262 7.52 -21.22 3.56
C CYS A 262 8.36 -22.25 2.76
N ILE A 263 9.41 -22.81 3.37
CA ILE A 263 10.27 -23.83 2.74
C ILE A 263 10.33 -25.04 3.64
N SER A 264 9.47 -26.03 3.37
CA SER A 264 9.34 -27.24 4.20
C SER A 264 10.64 -28.05 4.26
N ALA A 265 11.37 -28.08 3.16
CA ALA A 265 12.65 -28.79 3.05
C ALA A 265 13.78 -28.21 3.93
N SER A 266 13.68 -26.94 4.35
CA SER A 266 14.67 -26.29 5.23
C SER A 266 14.45 -26.62 6.71
N ILE A 267 13.31 -27.22 7.07
CA ILE A 267 12.94 -27.50 8.46
C ILE A 267 13.52 -28.86 8.88
N SER A 268 14.26 -28.90 9.99
CA SER A 268 14.77 -30.17 10.54
C SER A 268 13.62 -31.09 10.95
N SER A 269 13.78 -32.38 10.62
CA SER A 269 12.78 -33.41 11.00
C SER A 269 12.59 -33.57 12.52
N ASP A 270 13.58 -33.14 13.31
CA ASP A 270 13.57 -33.26 14.77
C ASP A 270 12.86 -32.06 15.45
N GLU A 271 12.54 -31.01 14.69
CA GLU A 271 11.83 -29.86 15.24
C GLU A 271 10.36 -30.19 15.50
N VAL A 272 9.96 -30.02 16.75
CA VAL A 272 8.61 -30.32 17.22
C VAL A 272 7.93 -29.05 17.75
N ILE A 273 6.67 -28.86 17.41
CA ILE A 273 5.84 -27.77 17.90
C ILE A 273 4.66 -28.33 18.69
N GLU A 274 4.29 -27.63 19.75
CA GLU A 274 3.08 -27.94 20.50
C GLU A 274 1.86 -27.24 19.87
N VAL A 275 0.85 -28.02 19.50
CA VAL A 275 -0.38 -27.54 18.86
C VAL A 275 -1.54 -27.70 19.84
N PRO A 276 -2.17 -26.59 20.28
CA PRO A 276 -3.35 -26.62 21.13
C PRO A 276 -4.53 -27.34 20.48
N GLY A 277 -5.24 -28.15 21.25
CA GLY A 277 -6.40 -28.90 20.77
C GLY A 277 -7.68 -28.05 20.73
N MET A 278 -8.58 -28.33 19.78
CA MET A 278 -9.93 -27.76 19.75
C MET A 278 -10.86 -28.43 20.76
N GLY A 279 -11.81 -27.67 21.32
CA GLY A 279 -12.90 -28.21 22.15
C GLY A 279 -12.43 -28.88 23.43
N GLY A 280 -11.42 -28.35 24.14
CA GLY A 280 -10.90 -28.86 25.39
C GLY A 280 -10.00 -30.10 25.25
N ARG A 281 -9.61 -30.50 24.05
CA ARG A 281 -8.64 -31.57 23.82
C ARG A 281 -7.26 -31.15 24.31
N LYS A 282 -6.49 -32.14 24.80
CA LYS A 282 -5.10 -31.90 25.21
C LYS A 282 -4.25 -31.41 24.01
N PRO A 283 -3.27 -30.52 24.25
CA PRO A 283 -2.26 -30.18 23.28
C PRO A 283 -1.53 -31.43 22.76
N ARG A 284 -1.02 -31.37 21.54
CA ARG A 284 -0.27 -32.45 20.92
C ARG A 284 0.99 -31.93 20.25
N ASN A 285 2.01 -32.74 20.25
CA ASN A 285 3.27 -32.45 19.58
C ASN A 285 3.21 -32.92 18.13
N LEU A 286 3.56 -32.05 17.18
CA LEU A 286 3.66 -32.35 15.76
C LEU A 286 5.01 -31.89 15.23
N SER A 287 5.53 -32.53 14.17
CA SER A 287 6.70 -32.03 13.48
C SER A 287 6.44 -30.63 12.89
N ARG A 288 7.38 -29.71 13.07
CA ARG A 288 7.32 -28.38 12.45
C ARG A 288 7.29 -28.46 10.90
N GLN A 289 7.86 -29.54 10.34
CA GLN A 289 7.83 -29.77 8.90
C GLN A 289 6.41 -29.81 8.32
N ILE A 290 5.44 -30.40 9.07
CA ILE A 290 4.02 -30.41 8.67
C ILE A 290 3.46 -28.99 8.51
N LEU A 291 3.92 -28.04 9.35
CA LEU A 291 3.55 -26.64 9.22
C LEU A 291 4.10 -26.03 7.92
N GLY A 292 5.34 -26.32 7.58
CA GLY A 292 5.94 -25.93 6.29
C GLY A 292 5.18 -26.51 5.10
N GLU A 293 4.82 -27.80 5.13
CA GLU A 293 4.05 -28.48 4.09
C GLU A 293 2.63 -27.89 3.89
N ILE A 294 2.09 -27.21 4.90
CA ILE A 294 0.82 -26.47 4.78
C ILE A 294 1.04 -25.07 4.19
N LEU A 295 2.10 -24.37 4.59
CA LEU A 295 2.33 -22.98 4.22
C LEU A 295 2.91 -22.83 2.81
N GLU A 296 3.85 -23.67 2.43
CA GLU A 296 4.57 -23.62 1.16
C GLU A 296 3.62 -23.60 -0.06
N PRO A 297 2.66 -24.54 -0.22
CA PRO A 297 1.76 -24.56 -1.37
C PRO A 297 0.88 -23.30 -1.47
N ARG A 298 0.49 -22.70 -0.33
CA ARG A 298 -0.28 -21.45 -0.33
C ARG A 298 0.55 -20.27 -0.78
N MET A 299 1.81 -20.18 -0.37
CA MET A 299 2.71 -19.13 -0.82
C MET A 299 3.04 -19.29 -2.30
N GLU A 300 3.28 -20.51 -2.77
CA GLU A 300 3.44 -20.81 -4.20
C GLU A 300 2.20 -20.39 -5.01
N GLU A 301 1.01 -20.65 -4.52
CA GLU A 301 -0.23 -20.20 -5.17
C GLU A 301 -0.29 -18.68 -5.29
N ILE A 302 0.01 -17.94 -4.20
CA ILE A 302 -0.01 -16.48 -4.19
C ILE A 302 0.98 -15.94 -5.24
N PHE A 303 2.25 -16.41 -5.22
CA PHE A 303 3.25 -15.93 -6.18
C PHE A 303 2.95 -16.39 -7.61
N THR A 304 2.35 -17.56 -7.81
CA THR A 304 1.91 -18.02 -9.14
C THR A 304 0.81 -17.11 -9.72
N LEU A 305 -0.15 -16.68 -8.88
CA LEU A 305 -1.18 -15.75 -9.31
C LEU A 305 -0.60 -14.37 -9.63
N ILE A 306 0.35 -13.89 -8.86
CA ILE A 306 1.09 -12.65 -9.13
C ILE A 306 1.89 -12.77 -10.44
N LYS A 307 2.59 -13.88 -10.66
CA LYS A 307 3.30 -14.14 -11.92
C LYS A 307 2.36 -14.07 -13.13
N ARG A 308 1.21 -14.72 -13.04
CA ARG A 308 0.19 -14.67 -14.10
C ARG A 308 -0.30 -13.24 -14.37
N GLU A 309 -0.43 -12.42 -13.31
CA GLU A 309 -0.85 -11.04 -13.46
C GLU A 309 0.22 -10.19 -14.15
N ILE A 310 1.50 -10.35 -13.82
CA ILE A 310 2.62 -9.68 -14.47
C ILE A 310 2.61 -9.99 -15.99
N TYR A 311 2.45 -11.27 -16.35
CA TYR A 311 2.35 -11.71 -17.74
C TYR A 311 1.07 -11.19 -18.42
N ARG A 312 -0.08 -11.24 -17.76
CA ARG A 312 -1.34 -10.72 -18.29
C ARG A 312 -1.28 -9.23 -18.61
N ALA A 313 -0.54 -8.48 -17.80
CA ALA A 313 -0.33 -7.05 -17.95
C ALA A 313 0.80 -6.70 -18.93
N GLU A 314 1.49 -7.69 -19.52
CA GLU A 314 2.64 -7.51 -20.41
C GLU A 314 3.78 -6.67 -19.76
N MET A 315 4.03 -6.92 -18.44
CA MET A 315 4.95 -6.15 -17.63
C MET A 315 6.28 -6.87 -17.34
N GLU A 316 6.58 -8.02 -17.95
CA GLU A 316 7.78 -8.81 -17.72
C GLU A 316 9.07 -8.03 -17.95
N ASN A 317 9.05 -7.14 -18.94
CA ASN A 317 10.20 -6.29 -19.29
C ASN A 317 10.35 -5.07 -18.35
N ASN A 318 9.39 -4.84 -17.46
CA ASN A 318 9.36 -3.70 -16.56
C ASN A 318 9.80 -4.07 -15.12
N VAL A 319 10.34 -5.26 -14.90
CA VAL A 319 10.74 -5.77 -13.57
C VAL A 319 12.22 -6.22 -13.55
N SER A 320 13.07 -5.48 -14.27
CA SER A 320 14.49 -5.82 -14.46
C SER A 320 15.29 -5.84 -13.14
N SER A 321 14.90 -5.05 -12.14
CA SER A 321 15.50 -5.06 -10.79
C SER A 321 14.95 -6.16 -9.89
N GLY A 322 14.00 -6.98 -10.38
CA GLY A 322 13.40 -8.05 -9.61
C GLY A 322 12.21 -7.61 -8.78
N VAL A 323 12.05 -8.25 -7.62
CA VAL A 323 10.87 -8.14 -6.76
C VAL A 323 11.26 -7.66 -5.37
N VAL A 324 10.51 -6.71 -4.85
CA VAL A 324 10.62 -6.26 -3.45
C VAL A 324 9.39 -6.72 -2.70
N VAL A 325 9.57 -7.58 -1.70
CA VAL A 325 8.49 -8.14 -0.89
C VAL A 325 8.43 -7.41 0.45
N THR A 326 7.28 -6.88 0.83
CA THR A 326 7.06 -6.18 2.10
C THR A 326 5.74 -6.60 2.75
N GLY A 327 5.33 -5.96 3.84
CA GLY A 327 4.11 -6.32 4.56
C GLY A 327 4.34 -7.32 5.69
N GLY A 328 3.31 -7.53 6.52
CA GLY A 328 3.43 -8.38 7.71
C GLY A 328 3.66 -9.86 7.41
N THR A 329 3.10 -10.37 6.31
CA THR A 329 3.28 -11.77 5.88
C THR A 329 4.66 -12.03 5.30
N ALA A 330 5.36 -10.99 4.82
CA ALA A 330 6.74 -11.08 4.34
C ALA A 330 7.76 -11.43 5.44
N LEU A 331 7.35 -11.40 6.71
CA LEU A 331 8.18 -11.81 7.86
C LEU A 331 8.27 -13.33 8.04
N LEU A 332 7.47 -14.11 7.31
CA LEU A 332 7.61 -15.56 7.35
C LEU A 332 8.94 -15.98 6.76
N ASP A 333 9.56 -16.93 7.40
CA ASP A 333 10.83 -17.54 6.96
C ASP A 333 10.68 -18.16 5.55
N GLY A 334 11.65 -17.91 4.65
CA GLY A 334 11.66 -18.45 3.30
C GLY A 334 10.76 -17.74 2.27
N VAL A 335 10.11 -16.59 2.62
CA VAL A 335 9.21 -15.90 1.69
C VAL A 335 9.93 -15.34 0.47
N THR A 336 11.12 -14.77 0.64
CA THR A 336 11.92 -14.22 -0.47
C THR A 336 12.42 -15.32 -1.39
N GLU A 337 12.83 -16.43 -0.84
CA GLU A 337 13.34 -17.60 -1.58
C GLU A 337 12.23 -18.24 -2.43
N ILE A 338 11.04 -18.42 -1.86
CA ILE A 338 9.90 -18.96 -2.62
C ILE A 338 9.40 -17.98 -3.68
N ALA A 339 9.44 -16.67 -3.38
CA ALA A 339 9.14 -15.63 -4.37
C ALA A 339 10.10 -15.72 -5.55
N GLU A 340 11.41 -15.84 -5.28
CA GLU A 340 12.44 -15.96 -6.30
C GLU A 340 12.28 -17.26 -7.14
N ALA A 341 12.02 -18.37 -6.49
CA ALA A 341 11.82 -19.66 -7.16
C ALA A 341 10.59 -19.65 -8.08
N VAL A 342 9.46 -19.11 -7.62
CA VAL A 342 8.20 -19.11 -8.39
C VAL A 342 8.21 -18.03 -9.46
N LEU A 343 8.63 -16.81 -9.15
CA LEU A 343 8.60 -15.70 -10.09
C LEU A 343 9.72 -15.80 -11.13
N GLY A 344 10.86 -16.39 -10.76
CA GLY A 344 12.06 -16.46 -11.60
C GLY A 344 12.79 -15.11 -11.67
N LEU A 345 12.64 -14.28 -10.65
CA LEU A 345 13.22 -12.93 -10.54
C LEU A 345 13.94 -12.79 -9.19
N PRO A 346 15.08 -12.08 -9.11
CA PRO A 346 15.73 -11.78 -7.85
C PRO A 346 14.73 -11.13 -6.88
N SER A 347 14.72 -11.57 -5.63
CA SER A 347 13.75 -11.09 -4.64
C SER A 347 14.47 -10.62 -3.37
N ARG A 348 14.00 -9.52 -2.79
CA ARG A 348 14.49 -9.01 -1.51
C ARG A 348 13.36 -8.59 -0.58
N LEU A 349 13.65 -8.62 0.72
CA LEU A 349 12.76 -8.06 1.72
C LEU A 349 12.85 -6.53 1.71
N GLY A 350 11.68 -5.87 1.59
CA GLY A 350 11.52 -4.42 1.66
C GLY A 350 11.28 -3.97 3.10
N LYS A 351 12.13 -3.07 3.61
CA LYS A 351 11.95 -2.43 4.92
C LYS A 351 11.90 -0.92 4.73
N PRO A 352 11.17 -0.18 5.59
CA PRO A 352 11.13 1.27 5.55
C PRO A 352 12.52 1.91 5.59
N ARG A 353 12.71 2.95 4.78
CA ARG A 353 13.95 3.72 4.64
C ARG A 353 13.62 5.22 4.46
N ASN A 354 14.64 6.06 4.38
CA ASN A 354 14.51 7.51 4.21
C ASN A 354 13.76 8.20 5.36
N ILE A 355 13.92 7.69 6.57
CA ILE A 355 13.35 8.20 7.82
C ILE A 355 14.41 8.24 8.90
N ILE A 356 14.23 9.12 9.87
CA ILE A 356 15.02 9.21 11.11
C ILE A 356 14.12 9.07 12.35
N GLY A 357 14.66 9.08 13.56
CA GLY A 357 13.93 8.98 14.81
C GLY A 357 13.74 7.51 15.25
N LEU A 358 12.52 7.04 15.38
CA LEU A 358 12.20 5.68 15.88
C LEU A 358 12.50 4.57 14.85
N THR A 359 13.65 4.65 14.16
CA THR A 359 14.04 3.71 13.09
C THR A 359 14.08 2.27 13.55
N ASP A 360 14.58 2.00 14.78
CA ASP A 360 14.67 0.64 15.31
C ASP A 360 13.29 -0.03 15.49
N VAL A 361 12.25 0.77 15.69
CA VAL A 361 10.87 0.29 15.83
C VAL A 361 10.22 0.09 14.46
N VAL A 362 10.34 1.10 13.57
CA VAL A 362 9.61 1.11 12.31
C VAL A 362 10.34 0.46 11.13
N ASN A 363 11.63 0.07 11.30
CA ASN A 363 12.41 -0.66 10.28
C ASN A 363 11.99 -2.12 10.17
N ASN A 364 10.70 -2.34 9.97
CA ASN A 364 10.09 -3.66 9.83
C ASN A 364 9.10 -3.63 8.65
N PRO A 365 9.09 -4.64 7.77
CA PRO A 365 8.20 -4.70 6.61
C PRO A 365 6.72 -4.45 6.95
N MET A 366 6.27 -4.88 8.13
CA MET A 366 4.88 -4.69 8.56
C MET A 366 4.45 -3.24 8.76
N TYR A 367 5.38 -2.30 8.73
CA TYR A 367 5.12 -0.85 8.87
C TYR A 367 5.34 -0.07 7.57
N ALA A 368 5.63 -0.77 6.47
CA ALA A 368 5.94 -0.14 5.18
C ALA A 368 4.84 0.82 4.73
N THR A 369 3.57 0.40 4.80
CA THR A 369 2.42 1.23 4.43
C THR A 369 2.29 2.46 5.33
N GLY A 370 2.33 2.28 6.66
CA GLY A 370 2.21 3.40 7.61
C GLY A 370 3.31 4.45 7.45
N VAL A 371 4.57 4.01 7.30
CA VAL A 371 5.71 4.89 7.03
C VAL A 371 5.58 5.56 5.65
N GLY A 372 5.16 4.79 4.65
CA GLY A 372 4.94 5.30 3.29
C GLY A 372 3.86 6.37 3.21
N LEU A 373 2.79 6.25 3.99
CA LEU A 373 1.75 7.28 4.10
C LEU A 373 2.31 8.59 4.67
N VAL A 374 3.21 8.50 5.63
CA VAL A 374 3.92 9.68 6.18
C VAL A 374 4.84 10.31 5.13
N LEU A 375 5.65 9.50 4.44
CA LEU A 375 6.54 9.97 3.36
C LEU A 375 5.75 10.63 2.22
N TYR A 376 4.62 10.04 1.85
CA TYR A 376 3.70 10.61 0.86
C TYR A 376 3.13 11.97 1.33
N GLY A 377 2.68 12.05 2.58
CA GLY A 377 2.14 13.27 3.17
C GLY A 377 3.20 14.38 3.30
N ALA A 378 4.44 14.01 3.62
CA ALA A 378 5.56 14.95 3.76
C ALA A 378 5.94 15.66 2.45
N ARG A 379 5.69 15.01 1.31
CA ARG A 379 5.91 15.60 -0.04
C ARG A 379 4.79 16.55 -0.45
N LYS A 380 3.65 16.53 0.23
CA LYS A 380 2.50 17.40 -0.07
C LYS A 380 2.50 18.58 0.88
N THR A 381 2.36 19.79 0.32
CA THR A 381 2.11 20.98 1.14
C THR A 381 0.81 20.81 1.90
N PRO A 382 0.73 21.16 3.20
CA PRO A 382 -0.47 20.93 4.01
C PRO A 382 -1.67 21.68 3.43
N GLU A 383 -2.62 20.96 2.87
CA GLU A 383 -3.90 21.47 2.38
C GLU A 383 -5.08 21.03 3.23
N LYS A 384 -6.09 21.87 3.17
CA LYS A 384 -7.32 21.88 3.97
C LYS A 384 -7.89 20.50 4.32
N LYS A 385 -8.11 20.29 5.63
CA LYS A 385 -8.76 19.15 6.30
C LYS A 385 -10.10 18.79 5.70
N PHE A 386 -10.36 17.48 5.50
CA PHE A 386 -11.67 16.97 5.08
C PHE A 386 -12.57 16.73 6.28
N ARG A 387 -13.67 17.47 6.33
CA ARG A 387 -14.85 17.07 7.11
C ARG A 387 -15.94 16.67 6.13
N ILE A 388 -16.50 15.48 6.29
CA ILE A 388 -17.72 15.10 5.57
C ILE A 388 -18.85 15.98 6.12
N ARG A 389 -19.09 17.11 5.46
CA ARG A 389 -20.36 17.82 5.46
C ARG A 389 -20.96 17.62 4.07
N ASP A 390 -21.88 16.65 3.99
CA ASP A 390 -22.85 16.42 2.92
C ASP A 390 -22.51 16.71 1.44
N LYS A 391 -22.59 15.66 0.61
CA LYS A 391 -22.88 15.63 -0.84
C LYS A 391 -21.84 16.08 -1.88
N HIS A 392 -20.66 16.59 -1.56
CA HIS A 392 -19.72 17.09 -2.58
C HIS A 392 -18.27 16.57 -2.52
N ILE A 393 -18.07 15.34 -2.07
CA ILE A 393 -16.70 14.72 -2.05
C ILE A 393 -16.12 14.64 -3.46
N PHE A 394 -16.96 14.39 -4.46
CA PHE A 394 -16.56 14.31 -5.88
C PHE A 394 -15.84 15.57 -6.39
N ASN A 395 -16.33 16.76 -6.05
CA ASN A 395 -15.73 18.01 -6.52
C ASN A 395 -14.42 18.36 -5.80
N SER A 396 -14.21 17.89 -4.58
CA SER A 396 -13.02 18.21 -3.81
C SER A 396 -11.81 17.35 -4.21
N ILE A 397 -12.02 16.08 -4.57
CA ILE A 397 -10.97 15.20 -5.12
C ILE A 397 -10.50 15.73 -6.48
N ILE A 398 -11.43 16.18 -7.33
CA ILE A 398 -11.10 16.79 -8.63
C ILE A 398 -10.30 18.09 -8.47
N GLN A 399 -10.64 18.95 -7.52
CA GLN A 399 -9.90 20.20 -7.27
C GLN A 399 -8.48 19.96 -6.75
N ARG A 400 -8.27 18.88 -5.96
CA ARG A 400 -6.94 18.51 -5.43
C ARG A 400 -6.01 18.01 -6.51
N MET A 401 -6.52 17.22 -7.45
CA MET A 401 -5.70 16.76 -8.57
C MET A 401 -5.23 17.93 -9.44
N LYS A 402 -6.04 18.97 -9.59
CA LYS A 402 -5.62 20.21 -10.28
C LYS A 402 -4.49 20.94 -9.55
N LYS A 403 -4.42 20.83 -8.23
CA LYS A 403 -3.42 21.53 -7.43
C LYS A 403 -2.12 20.72 -7.30
N TRP A 404 -2.19 19.38 -7.23
CA TRP A 404 -1.02 18.51 -7.28
C TRP A 404 -0.14 18.77 -8.51
N PHE A 405 -0.77 19.08 -9.67
CA PHE A 405 -0.05 19.47 -10.88
C PHE A 405 0.66 20.82 -10.78
N LYS A 406 0.19 21.73 -9.92
CA LYS A 406 0.86 23.03 -9.73
C LYS A 406 2.10 22.94 -8.83
N GLU A 407 2.23 21.86 -8.06
CA GLU A 407 3.31 21.69 -7.08
C GLU A 407 4.41 20.72 -7.56
N VAL A 408 4.13 19.89 -8.57
CA VAL A 408 5.07 18.91 -9.16
C VAL A 408 5.67 19.39 -10.49
N ILE A 409 5.13 20.48 -11.04
CA ILE A 409 5.65 21.23 -12.18
C ILE A 409 6.04 22.64 -11.73
#